data_09836842641ef449d339b2ab22feb5b9
#
_entry.id   09836842641ef449d339b2ab22feb5b9
#
_cell.length_a   1.000
_cell.length_b   1.000
_cell.length_c   1.000
_cell.angle_alpha   90.00
_cell.angle_beta   90.00
_cell.angle_gamma   90.00
#
_symmetry.space_group_name_H-M   'P 1'
#
loop_
_entity.id
_entity.type
_entity.pdbx_description
1 polymer ?
#
loop_
_entity_poly.entity_id
_entity_poly.type
_entity_poly.pdbx_seq_one_letter_code
_entity_poly.pdbx_strand_id
1 'polypeptide(L)'
;MTTAGSIEDRATGALLGLAVGDAVGTTLEFTIRDTQPPLTDMVGGGPFDLQPGQWTDDTAMALALGYSLVEEGAFDPHDCMARFSDWFLRGTYSCTGTCFDIGMATRAALGQFRSDGNPFAGSSAPHTAGNGSLMRLSPVPIWAARRGEDIVADLARQQSCLTHAAQECQAACEGFALLTARAILDSSRDEVLAPFAFDGPPRVAEIFAGSWHEKPREQIKSSGYVVHSLEAALWSVGNSSSFEEAILLAANLGDDADTVAAITGQLAGALYGASGIPGHWRDRLAWHDEIETLALDLLGEG
;
A
#
# COMPACT_ATOMS: atom_id res chain seq x y z
N MET A 1 -2.60 20.99 -12.61
CA MET A 1 -3.38 19.82 -13.09
C MET A 1 -2.45 18.96 -13.91
N THR A 2 -2.25 17.73 -13.49
CA THR A 2 -1.44 16.74 -14.21
C THR A 2 -2.14 16.32 -15.49
N THR A 3 -1.38 16.02 -16.56
CA THR A 3 -1.96 15.50 -17.79
C THR A 3 -2.31 14.03 -17.60
N ALA A 4 -3.54 13.63 -17.92
CA ALA A 4 -3.98 12.24 -17.80
C ALA A 4 -3.01 11.28 -18.49
N GLY A 5 -2.60 10.22 -17.77
CA GLY A 5 -1.63 9.22 -18.24
C GLY A 5 -0.16 9.66 -18.22
N SER A 6 0.16 10.87 -17.71
CA SER A 6 1.56 11.26 -17.50
C SER A 6 2.17 10.51 -16.32
N ILE A 7 3.49 10.55 -16.20
CA ILE A 7 4.21 9.96 -15.05
C ILE A 7 3.72 10.58 -13.74
N GLU A 8 3.49 11.90 -13.72
CA GLU A 8 2.95 12.63 -12.58
C GLU A 8 1.53 12.15 -12.23
N ASP A 9 0.66 11.94 -13.21
CA ASP A 9 -0.69 11.42 -12.99
C ASP A 9 -0.66 10.01 -12.40
N ARG A 10 0.24 9.15 -12.88
CA ARG A 10 0.41 7.77 -12.39
C ARG A 10 1.05 7.72 -11.00
N ALA A 11 2.06 8.55 -10.75
CA ALA A 11 2.69 8.66 -9.44
C ALA A 11 1.70 9.17 -8.38
N THR A 12 0.97 10.25 -8.71
CA THR A 12 -0.12 10.76 -7.87
C THR A 12 -1.21 9.70 -7.68
N GLY A 13 -1.57 8.98 -8.75
CA GLY A 13 -2.52 7.88 -8.71
C GLY A 13 -2.11 6.77 -7.76
N ALA A 14 -0.82 6.43 -7.70
CA ALA A 14 -0.32 5.38 -6.80
C ALA A 14 -0.49 5.73 -5.32
N LEU A 15 -0.23 6.97 -4.91
CA LEU A 15 -0.37 7.39 -3.51
C LEU A 15 -1.83 7.69 -3.13
N LEU A 16 -2.56 8.43 -3.98
CA LEU A 16 -4.01 8.66 -3.79
C LEU A 16 -4.78 7.35 -3.83
N GLY A 17 -4.38 6.43 -4.71
CA GLY A 17 -5.01 5.12 -4.84
C GLY A 17 -4.88 4.28 -3.58
N LEU A 18 -3.71 4.30 -2.93
CA LEU A 18 -3.52 3.70 -1.61
C LEU A 18 -4.55 4.25 -0.62
N ALA A 19 -4.61 5.57 -0.47
CA ALA A 19 -5.46 6.22 0.52
C ALA A 19 -6.97 6.04 0.22
N VAL A 20 -7.36 6.02 -1.05
CA VAL A 20 -8.73 5.73 -1.48
C VAL A 20 -9.09 4.27 -1.21
N GLY A 21 -8.16 3.34 -1.48
CA GLY A 21 -8.35 1.93 -1.19
C GLY A 21 -8.59 1.67 0.29
N ASP A 22 -7.72 2.21 1.14
CA ASP A 22 -7.83 2.22 2.60
C ASP A 22 -9.20 2.78 3.06
N ALA A 23 -9.56 4.00 2.63
CA ALA A 23 -10.82 4.65 3.01
C ALA A 23 -12.09 3.93 2.52
N VAL A 24 -12.02 3.17 1.42
CA VAL A 24 -13.13 2.32 0.94
C VAL A 24 -13.16 1.02 1.71
N GLY A 25 -12.01 0.36 1.87
CA GLY A 25 -11.90 -0.96 2.45
C GLY A 25 -12.24 -1.03 3.94
N THR A 26 -11.92 0.01 4.71
CA THR A 26 -12.17 0.07 6.16
C THR A 26 -13.63 -0.19 6.55
N THR A 27 -14.58 0.05 5.64
CA THR A 27 -16.02 -0.26 5.87
C THR A 27 -16.25 -1.75 6.15
N LEU A 28 -15.50 -2.64 5.49
CA LEU A 28 -15.66 -4.10 5.58
C LEU A 28 -14.55 -4.78 6.36
N GLU A 29 -13.66 -4.02 7.00
CA GLU A 29 -12.59 -4.55 7.81
C GLU A 29 -13.13 -5.45 8.93
N PHE A 30 -12.45 -6.58 9.17
CA PHE A 30 -12.83 -7.65 10.09
C PHE A 30 -14.20 -8.28 9.82
N THR A 31 -14.82 -8.00 8.68
CA THR A 31 -16.09 -8.65 8.31
C THR A 31 -15.83 -9.97 7.58
N ILE A 32 -16.66 -10.97 7.87
CA ILE A 32 -16.63 -12.22 7.12
C ILE A 32 -17.19 -11.94 5.71
N ARG A 33 -16.48 -12.40 4.68
CA ARG A 33 -16.87 -12.26 3.28
C ARG A 33 -18.32 -12.65 3.04
N ASP A 34 -19.02 -11.84 2.24
CA ASP A 34 -20.41 -12.07 1.81
C ASP A 34 -21.46 -12.14 2.94
N THR A 35 -21.11 -11.69 4.16
CA THR A 35 -22.07 -11.56 5.27
C THR A 35 -22.77 -10.21 5.31
N GLN A 36 -22.27 -9.23 4.56
CA GLN A 36 -22.84 -7.90 4.39
C GLN A 36 -23.24 -7.70 2.91
N PRO A 37 -24.15 -6.77 2.61
CA PRO A 37 -24.39 -6.35 1.23
C PRO A 37 -23.08 -5.90 0.57
N PRO A 38 -22.88 -6.15 -0.73
CA PRO A 38 -21.69 -5.70 -1.42
C PRO A 38 -21.49 -4.20 -1.30
N LEU A 39 -20.26 -3.79 -0.95
CA LEU A 39 -19.85 -2.40 -0.95
C LEU A 39 -19.80 -1.88 -2.39
N THR A 40 -20.36 -0.71 -2.63
CA THR A 40 -20.46 -0.10 -3.96
C THR A 40 -19.99 1.36 -3.99
N ASP A 41 -19.60 1.93 -2.85
CA ASP A 41 -19.12 3.33 -2.74
C ASP A 41 -18.25 3.49 -1.49
N MET A 42 -17.57 4.61 -1.37
CA MET A 42 -16.85 5.06 -0.17
C MET A 42 -17.86 5.60 0.84
N VAL A 43 -18.25 4.79 1.82
CA VAL A 43 -19.35 5.10 2.75
C VAL A 43 -18.90 5.32 4.20
N GLY A 44 -17.65 4.99 4.53
CA GLY A 44 -17.13 5.05 5.91
C GLY A 44 -17.71 3.99 6.84
N GLY A 45 -17.71 4.24 8.14
CA GLY A 45 -18.17 3.30 9.17
C GLY A 45 -17.07 2.32 9.55
N GLY A 46 -17.34 1.01 9.43
CA GLY A 46 -16.41 -0.04 9.82
C GLY A 46 -16.17 -0.09 11.34
N PRO A 47 -15.13 -0.84 11.80
CA PRO A 47 -14.87 -1.05 13.23
C PRO A 47 -14.46 0.24 13.96
N PHE A 48 -14.00 1.27 13.24
CA PHE A 48 -13.54 2.55 13.81
C PHE A 48 -14.54 3.69 13.65
N ASP A 49 -15.72 3.44 13.09
CA ASP A 49 -16.79 4.44 12.86
C ASP A 49 -16.30 5.70 12.11
N LEU A 50 -15.51 5.46 11.04
CA LEU A 50 -14.90 6.52 10.26
C LEU A 50 -15.91 7.28 9.39
N GLN A 51 -15.65 8.56 9.17
CA GLN A 51 -16.39 9.35 8.18
C GLN A 51 -15.94 8.91 6.76
N PRO A 52 -16.83 9.01 5.74
CA PRO A 52 -16.43 8.74 4.36
C PRO A 52 -15.20 9.55 3.96
N GLY A 53 -14.17 8.88 3.48
CA GLY A 53 -12.89 9.46 3.08
C GLY A 53 -11.82 9.48 4.16
N GLN A 54 -12.13 9.15 5.41
CA GLN A 54 -11.12 8.89 6.43
C GLN A 54 -10.50 7.50 6.22
N TRP A 55 -9.22 7.39 6.55
CA TRP A 55 -8.36 6.23 6.32
C TRP A 55 -7.62 5.83 7.60
N THR A 56 -6.91 4.68 7.59
CA THR A 56 -6.35 3.99 8.76
C THR A 56 -4.82 4.14 8.84
N ASP A 57 -4.15 3.16 9.45
CA ASP A 57 -2.69 3.14 9.58
C ASP A 57 -1.96 2.92 8.25
N ASP A 58 -2.58 2.29 7.26
CA ASP A 58 -2.02 2.13 5.91
C ASP A 58 -1.57 3.46 5.32
N THR A 59 -2.49 4.40 5.23
CA THR A 59 -2.21 5.73 4.70
C THR A 59 -1.35 6.55 5.66
N ALA A 60 -1.61 6.51 6.98
CA ALA A 60 -0.81 7.23 7.96
C ALA A 60 0.67 6.87 7.90
N MET A 61 0.99 5.58 7.79
CA MET A 61 2.37 5.11 7.69
C MET A 61 2.97 5.37 6.31
N ALA A 62 2.18 5.34 5.24
CA ALA A 62 2.64 5.74 3.91
C ALA A 62 3.03 7.22 3.89
N LEU A 63 2.23 8.11 4.46
CA LEU A 63 2.55 9.54 4.57
C LEU A 63 3.83 9.76 5.38
N ALA A 64 3.97 9.10 6.53
CA ALA A 64 5.18 9.20 7.36
C ALA A 64 6.45 8.77 6.59
N LEU A 65 6.38 7.66 5.82
CA LEU A 65 7.46 7.20 4.95
C LEU A 65 7.74 8.19 3.81
N GLY A 66 6.70 8.71 3.19
CA GLY A 66 6.81 9.67 2.08
C GLY A 66 7.48 10.97 2.50
N TYR A 67 7.04 11.57 3.61
CA TYR A 67 7.66 12.77 4.16
C TYR A 67 9.12 12.55 4.56
N SER A 68 9.47 11.37 5.09
CA SER A 68 10.86 11.04 5.37
C SER A 68 11.72 11.07 4.09
N LEU A 69 11.27 10.41 3.03
CA LEU A 69 12.00 10.36 1.75
C LEU A 69 12.17 11.75 1.12
N VAL A 70 11.16 12.62 1.21
CA VAL A 70 11.21 13.98 0.65
C VAL A 70 12.12 14.89 1.47
N GLU A 71 11.95 14.93 2.79
CA GLU A 71 12.68 15.86 3.65
C GLU A 71 14.15 15.51 3.80
N GLU A 72 14.48 14.20 3.87
CA GLU A 72 15.88 13.75 3.94
C GLU A 72 16.55 13.65 2.56
N GLY A 73 15.78 13.62 1.46
CA GLY A 73 16.28 13.43 0.11
C GLY A 73 16.94 12.06 -0.12
N ALA A 74 16.80 11.14 0.83
CA ALA A 74 17.32 9.79 0.85
C ALA A 74 16.49 8.92 1.80
N PHE A 75 16.67 7.60 1.75
CA PHE A 75 16.08 6.72 2.76
C PHE A 75 16.89 6.80 4.06
N ASP A 76 16.32 7.41 5.09
CA ASP A 76 16.86 7.39 6.45
C ASP A 76 16.00 6.50 7.35
N PRO A 77 16.49 5.32 7.75
CA PRO A 77 15.72 4.38 8.60
C PRO A 77 15.43 4.93 10.00
N HIS A 78 16.28 5.82 10.55
CA HIS A 78 16.03 6.42 11.85
C HIS A 78 14.93 7.48 11.77
N ASP A 79 14.93 8.34 10.75
CA ASP A 79 13.88 9.33 10.54
C ASP A 79 12.54 8.66 10.27
N CYS A 80 12.49 7.63 9.40
CA CYS A 80 11.27 6.85 9.18
C CYS A 80 10.68 6.31 10.49
N MET A 81 11.51 5.67 11.33
CA MET A 81 11.06 5.09 12.60
C MET A 81 10.68 6.15 13.63
N ALA A 82 11.32 7.32 13.59
CA ALA A 82 10.94 8.47 14.43
C ALA A 82 9.54 8.98 14.02
N ARG A 83 9.25 9.12 12.71
CA ARG A 83 7.93 9.53 12.20
C ARG A 83 6.85 8.51 12.49
N PHE A 84 7.12 7.20 12.33
CA PHE A 84 6.20 6.14 12.77
C PHE A 84 5.92 6.20 14.27
N SER A 85 6.94 6.53 15.08
CA SER A 85 6.78 6.70 16.52
C SER A 85 5.94 7.96 16.86
N ASP A 86 6.08 9.04 16.12
CA ASP A 86 5.26 10.25 16.28
C ASP A 86 3.80 9.99 15.89
N TRP A 87 3.54 9.24 14.83
CA TRP A 87 2.20 8.75 14.53
C TRP A 87 1.64 7.92 15.70
N PHE A 88 2.40 6.93 16.17
CA PHE A 88 1.97 6.04 17.24
C PHE A 88 1.63 6.79 18.55
N LEU A 89 2.45 7.81 18.92
CA LEU A 89 2.34 8.48 20.21
C LEU A 89 1.45 9.72 20.19
N ARG A 90 1.35 10.41 19.05
CA ARG A 90 0.75 11.74 18.93
C ARG A 90 -0.35 11.81 17.88
N GLY A 91 -0.52 10.77 17.05
CA GLY A 91 -1.46 10.80 15.93
C GLY A 91 -1.00 11.68 14.76
N THR A 92 0.28 12.09 14.72
CA THR A 92 0.86 12.76 13.56
C THR A 92 0.65 11.87 12.34
N TYR A 93 0.30 12.46 11.20
CA TYR A 93 -0.07 11.73 9.97
C TYR A 93 -1.40 10.96 10.03
N SER A 94 -2.20 11.03 11.08
CA SER A 94 -3.53 10.44 11.13
C SER A 94 -4.60 11.48 10.82
N CYS A 95 -5.53 11.17 9.90
CA CYS A 95 -6.64 12.04 9.56
C CYS A 95 -7.62 12.29 10.73
N THR A 96 -7.58 11.45 11.77
CA THR A 96 -8.35 11.62 13.01
C THR A 96 -7.56 12.32 14.12
N GLY A 97 -6.25 12.55 13.92
CA GLY A 97 -5.37 13.11 14.94
C GLY A 97 -4.99 12.13 16.06
N THR A 98 -5.32 10.86 15.93
CA THR A 98 -4.98 9.78 16.87
C THR A 98 -4.47 8.55 16.14
N CYS A 99 -3.56 7.79 16.75
CA CYS A 99 -3.16 6.48 16.25
C CYS A 99 -4.25 5.45 16.58
N PHE A 100 -4.70 4.72 15.58
CA PHE A 100 -5.59 3.58 15.71
C PHE A 100 -5.19 2.50 14.70
N ASP A 101 -5.78 1.33 14.80
CA ASP A 101 -5.59 0.17 13.92
C ASP A 101 -4.15 -0.37 13.82
N ILE A 102 -3.24 0.07 14.64
CA ILE A 102 -1.84 -0.37 14.59
C ILE A 102 -1.67 -1.88 14.79
N GLY A 103 -1.09 -2.56 13.80
CA GLY A 103 -0.78 -3.98 13.85
C GLY A 103 0.23 -4.35 14.95
N MET A 104 0.13 -5.59 15.45
CA MET A 104 0.99 -6.09 16.53
C MET A 104 2.48 -6.05 16.18
N ALA A 105 2.86 -6.41 14.95
CA ALA A 105 4.25 -6.39 14.50
C ALA A 105 4.82 -4.97 14.48
N THR A 106 4.06 -4.01 13.93
CA THR A 106 4.42 -2.60 13.93
C THR A 106 4.59 -2.06 15.35
N ARG A 107 3.62 -2.31 16.23
CA ARG A 107 3.69 -1.89 17.64
C ARG A 107 4.93 -2.47 18.37
N ALA A 108 5.25 -3.74 18.13
CA ALA A 108 6.41 -4.39 18.73
C ALA A 108 7.71 -3.76 18.23
N ALA A 109 7.84 -3.52 16.91
CA ALA A 109 9.00 -2.89 16.30
C ALA A 109 9.22 -1.46 16.81
N LEU A 110 8.17 -0.65 16.92
CA LEU A 110 8.26 0.70 17.49
C LEU A 110 8.66 0.66 18.97
N GLY A 111 8.17 -0.32 19.73
CA GLY A 111 8.60 -0.54 21.11
C GLY A 111 10.09 -0.88 21.21
N GLN A 112 10.59 -1.74 20.33
CA GLN A 112 12.01 -2.12 20.25
C GLN A 112 12.89 -0.92 19.88
N PHE A 113 12.56 -0.22 18.78
CA PHE A 113 13.27 0.99 18.34
C PHE A 113 13.38 2.04 19.45
N ARG A 114 12.31 2.30 20.17
CA ARG A 114 12.30 3.26 21.30
C ARG A 114 13.12 2.80 22.48
N SER A 115 13.39 1.50 22.62
CA SER A 115 14.17 0.93 23.71
C SER A 115 15.67 0.95 23.44
N ASP A 116 16.10 0.59 22.22
CA ASP A 116 17.50 0.39 21.86
C ASP A 116 18.04 1.25 20.73
N GLY A 117 17.14 1.99 20.03
CA GLY A 117 17.51 2.89 18.93
C GLY A 117 17.79 2.18 17.61
N ASN A 118 17.66 0.85 17.51
CA ASN A 118 17.86 0.14 16.24
C ASN A 118 16.65 0.34 15.31
N PRO A 119 16.81 0.99 14.15
CA PRO A 119 15.68 1.24 13.25
C PRO A 119 15.20 -0.02 12.52
N PHE A 120 16.05 -1.02 12.33
CA PHE A 120 15.67 -2.30 11.74
C PHE A 120 15.13 -3.24 12.82
N ALA A 121 13.97 -2.89 13.37
CA ALA A 121 13.36 -3.55 14.53
C ALA A 121 12.31 -4.61 14.16
N GLY A 122 12.10 -4.85 12.86
CA GLY A 122 11.15 -5.86 12.37
C GLY A 122 11.57 -7.28 12.74
N SER A 123 10.59 -8.10 13.13
CA SER A 123 10.82 -9.52 13.36
C SER A 123 11.07 -10.25 12.03
N SER A 124 12.12 -11.08 11.99
CA SER A 124 12.44 -11.97 10.87
C SER A 124 11.79 -13.36 10.94
N ALA A 125 11.04 -13.63 12.02
CA ALA A 125 10.41 -14.93 12.21
C ALA A 125 9.30 -15.18 11.16
N PRO A 126 9.25 -16.33 10.50
CA PRO A 126 8.27 -16.57 9.41
C PRO A 126 6.82 -16.40 9.82
N HIS A 127 6.45 -16.71 11.07
CA HIS A 127 5.09 -16.57 11.58
C HIS A 127 4.68 -15.12 11.87
N THR A 128 5.59 -14.15 11.70
CA THR A 128 5.32 -12.71 11.84
C THR A 128 5.19 -11.99 10.49
N ALA A 129 5.03 -12.73 9.40
CA ALA A 129 4.95 -12.21 8.05
C ALA A 129 3.60 -11.50 7.77
N GLY A 130 3.35 -10.40 8.48
CA GLY A 130 2.19 -9.51 8.25
C GLY A 130 2.40 -8.59 7.05
N ASN A 131 1.32 -7.96 6.59
CA ASN A 131 1.29 -7.08 5.42
C ASN A 131 1.62 -5.61 5.70
N GLY A 132 1.87 -5.21 6.96
CA GLY A 132 2.03 -3.81 7.38
C GLY A 132 3.20 -3.04 6.74
N SER A 133 4.14 -3.71 6.07
CA SER A 133 5.16 -3.04 5.26
C SER A 133 4.77 -2.92 3.78
N LEU A 134 3.88 -3.80 3.29
CA LEU A 134 3.38 -3.79 1.93
C LEU A 134 2.27 -2.73 1.74
N MET A 135 1.41 -2.57 2.75
CA MET A 135 0.30 -1.63 2.74
C MET A 135 0.77 -0.18 2.51
N ARG A 136 1.88 0.23 3.12
CA ARG A 136 2.42 1.61 3.10
C ARG A 136 3.47 1.87 2.01
N LEU A 137 3.69 0.95 1.08
CA LEU A 137 4.87 0.89 0.21
C LEU A 137 4.94 1.99 -0.86
N SER A 138 3.80 2.53 -1.31
CA SER A 138 3.68 3.42 -2.47
C SER A 138 4.72 4.56 -2.56
N PRO A 139 5.15 5.24 -1.48
CA PRO A 139 6.17 6.28 -1.57
C PRO A 139 7.51 5.80 -2.16
N VAL A 140 7.89 4.53 -1.92
CA VAL A 140 9.16 3.98 -2.41
C VAL A 140 9.20 3.88 -3.94
N PRO A 141 8.27 3.19 -4.63
CA PRO A 141 8.29 3.16 -6.09
C PRO A 141 8.10 4.53 -6.72
N ILE A 142 7.35 5.46 -6.11
CA ILE A 142 7.23 6.84 -6.62
C ILE A 142 8.58 7.55 -6.57
N TRP A 143 9.25 7.54 -5.42
CA TRP A 143 10.54 8.22 -5.21
C TRP A 143 11.67 7.60 -6.04
N ALA A 144 11.67 6.27 -6.19
CA ALA A 144 12.78 5.54 -6.79
C ALA A 144 12.58 5.17 -8.27
N ALA A 145 11.39 5.34 -8.88
CA ALA A 145 11.08 4.87 -10.23
C ALA A 145 12.13 5.34 -11.26
N ARG A 146 12.51 6.61 -11.25
CA ARG A 146 13.48 7.19 -12.17
C ARG A 146 14.95 6.88 -11.81
N ARG A 147 15.21 6.24 -10.65
CA ARG A 147 16.56 5.94 -10.15
C ARG A 147 17.05 4.52 -10.50
N GLY A 148 16.16 3.69 -11.04
CA GLY A 148 16.44 2.33 -11.50
C GLY A 148 15.88 1.23 -10.59
N GLU A 149 15.61 0.07 -11.20
CA GLU A 149 14.96 -1.05 -10.54
C GLU A 149 15.74 -1.58 -9.32
N ASP A 150 17.08 -1.59 -9.37
CA ASP A 150 17.91 -2.03 -8.24
C ASP A 150 17.68 -1.15 -7.00
N ILE A 151 17.51 0.16 -7.18
CA ILE A 151 17.23 1.11 -6.10
C ILE A 151 15.81 0.89 -5.56
N VAL A 152 14.83 0.71 -6.45
CA VAL A 152 13.44 0.39 -6.05
C VAL A 152 13.42 -0.88 -5.20
N ALA A 153 14.06 -1.95 -5.67
CA ALA A 153 14.10 -3.23 -4.99
C ALA A 153 14.76 -3.14 -3.60
N ASP A 154 15.91 -2.49 -3.53
CA ASP A 154 16.68 -2.37 -2.29
C ASP A 154 15.92 -1.54 -1.23
N LEU A 155 15.37 -0.39 -1.61
CA LEU A 155 14.59 0.45 -0.70
C LEU A 155 13.30 -0.23 -0.22
N ALA A 156 12.63 -0.98 -1.11
CA ALA A 156 11.44 -1.73 -0.74
C ALA A 156 11.73 -2.79 0.33
N ARG A 157 12.85 -3.50 0.22
CA ARG A 157 13.30 -4.43 1.26
C ARG A 157 13.67 -3.72 2.55
N GLN A 158 14.45 -2.63 2.48
CA GLN A 158 14.92 -1.91 3.66
C GLN A 158 13.75 -1.31 4.46
N GLN A 159 12.77 -0.65 3.81
CA GLN A 159 11.62 -0.11 4.52
C GLN A 159 10.76 -1.21 5.17
N SER A 160 10.70 -2.40 4.55
CA SER A 160 10.04 -3.55 5.17
C SER A 160 10.72 -3.95 6.47
N CYS A 161 12.05 -4.03 6.49
CA CYS A 161 12.82 -4.42 7.66
C CYS A 161 12.66 -3.49 8.88
N LEU A 162 12.16 -2.27 8.69
CA LEU A 162 11.86 -1.37 9.82
C LEU A 162 10.89 -2.01 10.82
N THR A 163 9.87 -2.72 10.31
CA THR A 163 8.81 -3.32 11.14
C THR A 163 8.50 -4.79 10.81
N HIS A 164 8.81 -5.26 9.60
CA HIS A 164 8.47 -6.58 9.07
C HIS A 164 9.67 -7.17 8.31
N ALA A 165 10.59 -7.82 9.01
CA ALA A 165 11.82 -8.36 8.42
C ALA A 165 11.72 -9.84 7.99
N ALA A 166 10.53 -10.47 8.04
CA ALA A 166 10.36 -11.80 7.48
C ALA A 166 10.64 -11.79 5.97
N GLN A 167 11.25 -12.86 5.44
CA GLN A 167 11.66 -12.93 4.04
C GLN A 167 10.49 -12.74 3.06
N GLU A 168 9.31 -13.27 3.39
CA GLU A 168 8.11 -13.09 2.56
C GLU A 168 7.65 -11.62 2.51
N CYS A 169 7.80 -10.85 3.61
CA CYS A 169 7.49 -9.42 3.62
C CYS A 169 8.44 -8.63 2.72
N GLN A 170 9.76 -8.86 2.86
CA GLN A 170 10.76 -8.20 2.05
C GLN A 170 10.58 -8.50 0.56
N ALA A 171 10.37 -9.76 0.21
CA ALA A 171 10.17 -10.22 -1.17
C ALA A 171 8.87 -9.70 -1.78
N ALA A 172 7.78 -9.66 -1.01
CA ALA A 172 6.51 -9.09 -1.45
C ALA A 172 6.65 -7.59 -1.73
N CYS A 173 7.30 -6.84 -0.83
CA CYS A 173 7.56 -5.41 -1.03
C CYS A 173 8.45 -5.16 -2.25
N GLU A 174 9.53 -5.94 -2.41
CA GLU A 174 10.42 -5.84 -3.56
C GLU A 174 9.69 -6.02 -4.89
N GLY A 175 9.05 -7.16 -5.08
CA GLY A 175 8.39 -7.47 -6.35
C GLY A 175 7.23 -6.52 -6.64
N PHE A 176 6.44 -6.16 -5.63
CA PHE A 176 5.31 -5.25 -5.80
C PHE A 176 5.76 -3.79 -6.09
N ALA A 177 6.85 -3.32 -5.47
CA ALA A 177 7.43 -2.01 -5.78
C ALA A 177 7.94 -1.94 -7.22
N LEU A 178 8.56 -3.01 -7.74
CA LEU A 178 9.00 -3.09 -9.13
C LEU A 178 7.80 -3.00 -10.10
N LEU A 179 6.71 -3.73 -9.84
CA LEU A 179 5.49 -3.63 -10.66
C LEU A 179 4.92 -2.21 -10.64
N THR A 180 4.82 -1.61 -9.46
CA THR A 180 4.30 -0.25 -9.30
C THR A 180 5.18 0.79 -9.98
N ALA A 181 6.51 0.68 -9.87
CA ALA A 181 7.45 1.56 -10.55
C ALA A 181 7.35 1.46 -12.08
N ARG A 182 7.24 0.25 -12.62
CA ARG A 182 6.99 0.01 -14.07
C ARG A 182 5.69 0.65 -14.53
N ALA A 183 4.61 0.49 -13.74
CA ALA A 183 3.33 1.12 -14.04
C ALA A 183 3.44 2.66 -14.06
N ILE A 184 4.15 3.27 -13.11
CA ILE A 184 4.42 4.71 -13.06
C ILE A 184 5.20 5.16 -14.31
N LEU A 185 6.21 4.38 -14.75
CA LEU A 185 7.06 4.68 -15.91
C LEU A 185 6.43 4.34 -17.28
N ASP A 186 5.12 4.14 -17.33
CA ASP A 186 4.32 3.95 -18.55
C ASP A 186 4.37 2.53 -19.15
N SER A 187 4.72 1.50 -18.40
CA SER A 187 4.46 0.12 -18.84
C SER A 187 2.96 -0.12 -18.95
N SER A 188 2.55 -0.83 -19.99
CA SER A 188 1.14 -1.18 -20.17
C SER A 188 0.66 -2.12 -19.06
N ARG A 189 -0.64 -2.15 -18.79
CA ARG A 189 -1.24 -3.06 -17.82
C ARG A 189 -0.88 -4.52 -18.09
N ASP A 190 -0.86 -4.95 -19.34
CA ASP A 190 -0.57 -6.32 -19.73
C ASP A 190 0.91 -6.66 -19.45
N GLU A 191 1.84 -5.72 -19.66
CA GLU A 191 3.26 -5.89 -19.32
C GLU A 191 3.47 -5.95 -17.80
N VAL A 192 2.82 -5.08 -17.04
CA VAL A 192 2.92 -5.03 -15.58
C VAL A 192 2.37 -6.30 -14.93
N LEU A 193 1.25 -6.83 -15.43
CA LEU A 193 0.60 -8.02 -14.89
C LEU A 193 1.10 -9.34 -15.53
N ALA A 194 2.03 -9.27 -16.48
CA ALA A 194 2.60 -10.46 -17.08
C ALA A 194 3.37 -11.29 -16.05
N PRO A 195 3.23 -12.63 -16.05
CA PRO A 195 4.03 -13.49 -15.18
C PRO A 195 5.53 -13.33 -15.40
N PHE A 196 6.30 -13.27 -14.32
CA PHE A 196 7.75 -13.23 -14.40
C PHE A 196 8.41 -14.12 -13.34
N ALA A 197 9.63 -14.57 -13.62
CA ALA A 197 10.42 -15.33 -12.64
C ALA A 197 10.93 -14.37 -11.56
N PHE A 198 10.63 -14.68 -10.32
CA PHE A 198 11.06 -13.92 -9.16
C PHE A 198 11.91 -14.83 -8.25
N ASP A 199 13.11 -14.36 -7.88
CA ASP A 199 14.00 -15.09 -6.97
C ASP A 199 13.66 -14.73 -5.52
N GLY A 200 12.98 -15.63 -4.82
CA GLY A 200 12.53 -15.36 -3.46
C GLY A 200 11.78 -16.53 -2.81
N PRO A 201 11.13 -16.32 -1.69
CA PRO A 201 10.33 -17.33 -1.01
C PRO A 201 9.31 -17.96 -1.97
N PRO A 202 9.15 -19.30 -1.96
CA PRO A 202 8.35 -20.01 -2.98
C PRO A 202 6.94 -19.46 -3.18
N ARG A 203 6.24 -19.13 -2.10
CA ARG A 203 4.86 -18.61 -2.18
C ARG A 203 4.77 -17.24 -2.86
N VAL A 204 5.76 -16.38 -2.62
CA VAL A 204 5.84 -15.06 -3.26
C VAL A 204 6.23 -15.23 -4.74
N ALA A 205 7.20 -16.10 -5.03
CA ALA A 205 7.61 -16.41 -6.39
C ALA A 205 6.46 -16.99 -7.23
N GLU A 206 5.63 -17.88 -6.66
CA GLU A 206 4.44 -18.44 -7.31
C GLU A 206 3.42 -17.33 -7.68
N ILE A 207 3.24 -16.34 -6.83
CA ILE A 207 2.34 -15.20 -7.11
C ILE A 207 2.84 -14.40 -8.30
N PHE A 208 4.12 -14.03 -8.34
CA PHE A 208 4.69 -13.30 -9.47
C PHE A 208 4.79 -14.15 -10.75
N ALA A 209 4.84 -15.48 -10.62
CA ALA A 209 4.68 -16.41 -11.74
C ALA A 209 3.22 -16.54 -12.23
N GLY A 210 2.27 -15.78 -11.66
CA GLY A 210 0.88 -15.69 -12.14
C GLY A 210 -0.08 -16.72 -11.54
N SER A 211 0.23 -17.33 -10.38
CA SER A 211 -0.63 -18.33 -9.74
C SER A 211 -2.06 -17.86 -9.44
N TRP A 212 -2.28 -16.57 -9.39
CA TRP A 212 -3.57 -15.93 -9.12
C TRP A 212 -4.48 -15.80 -10.36
N HIS A 213 -3.95 -15.88 -11.60
CA HIS A 213 -4.69 -15.55 -12.82
C HIS A 213 -5.99 -16.36 -13.02
N GLU A 214 -5.94 -17.65 -12.72
CA GLU A 214 -7.08 -18.55 -12.93
C GLU A 214 -7.83 -18.87 -11.64
N LYS A 215 -7.46 -18.24 -10.51
CA LYS A 215 -8.13 -18.49 -9.22
C LYS A 215 -9.51 -17.84 -9.20
N PRO A 216 -10.56 -18.61 -8.88
CA PRO A 216 -11.86 -18.02 -8.61
C PRO A 216 -11.83 -17.27 -7.28
N ARG A 217 -12.73 -16.29 -7.12
CA ARG A 217 -12.83 -15.40 -5.95
C ARG A 217 -12.82 -16.15 -4.60
N GLU A 218 -13.43 -17.30 -4.54
CA GLU A 218 -13.56 -18.10 -3.32
C GLU A 218 -12.22 -18.67 -2.82
N GLN A 219 -11.23 -18.78 -3.69
CA GLN A 219 -9.89 -19.25 -3.35
C GLN A 219 -8.95 -18.11 -2.94
N ILE A 220 -9.28 -16.86 -3.22
CA ILE A 220 -8.50 -15.70 -2.83
C ILE A 220 -8.73 -15.42 -1.35
N LYS A 221 -7.65 -15.35 -0.58
CA LYS A 221 -7.69 -14.98 0.83
C LYS A 221 -7.28 -13.52 1.01
N SER A 222 -7.90 -12.84 1.96
CA SER A 222 -7.72 -11.42 2.25
C SER A 222 -7.28 -11.17 3.70
N SER A 223 -6.52 -12.07 4.29
CA SER A 223 -6.07 -11.91 5.69
C SER A 223 -4.81 -11.07 5.80
N GLY A 224 -4.47 -10.61 7.02
CA GLY A 224 -3.25 -9.85 7.33
C GLY A 224 -1.90 -10.54 7.06
N TYR A 225 -1.90 -11.74 6.47
CA TYR A 225 -0.68 -12.41 6.01
C TYR A 225 -0.24 -11.83 4.65
N VAL A 226 1.00 -11.33 4.57
CA VAL A 226 1.52 -10.59 3.41
C VAL A 226 1.33 -11.29 2.06
N VAL A 227 1.47 -12.63 2.02
CA VAL A 227 1.29 -13.42 0.80
C VAL A 227 -0.16 -13.41 0.34
N HIS A 228 -1.13 -13.48 1.27
CA HIS A 228 -2.55 -13.40 0.94
C HIS A 228 -2.92 -12.01 0.42
N SER A 229 -2.44 -10.94 1.07
CA SER A 229 -2.71 -9.57 0.67
C SER A 229 -2.11 -9.25 -0.71
N LEU A 230 -0.87 -9.70 -0.98
CA LEU A 230 -0.23 -9.57 -2.29
C LEU A 230 -1.03 -10.28 -3.40
N GLU A 231 -1.43 -11.53 -3.14
CA GLU A 231 -2.22 -12.31 -4.10
C GLU A 231 -3.58 -11.67 -4.37
N ALA A 232 -4.28 -11.24 -3.30
CA ALA A 232 -5.59 -10.60 -3.39
C ALA A 232 -5.53 -9.28 -4.17
N ALA A 233 -4.49 -8.47 -3.95
CA ALA A 233 -4.31 -7.21 -4.66
C ALA A 233 -4.06 -7.43 -6.16
N LEU A 234 -3.12 -8.31 -6.52
CA LEU A 234 -2.84 -8.63 -7.93
C LEU A 234 -4.04 -9.26 -8.62
N TRP A 235 -4.77 -10.15 -7.94
CA TRP A 235 -6.00 -10.74 -8.43
C TRP A 235 -7.07 -9.69 -8.69
N SER A 236 -7.27 -8.74 -7.78
CA SER A 236 -8.27 -7.67 -7.91
C SER A 236 -7.94 -6.74 -9.09
N VAL A 237 -6.68 -6.32 -9.24
CA VAL A 237 -6.25 -5.54 -10.41
C VAL A 237 -6.39 -6.35 -11.68
N GLY A 238 -6.01 -7.63 -11.68
CA GLY A 238 -6.05 -8.50 -12.85
C GLY A 238 -7.46 -8.79 -13.36
N ASN A 239 -8.46 -8.83 -12.47
CA ASN A 239 -9.86 -9.12 -12.79
C ASN A 239 -10.74 -7.86 -12.91
N SER A 240 -10.14 -6.68 -13.04
CA SER A 240 -10.85 -5.40 -13.18
C SER A 240 -10.44 -4.68 -14.45
N SER A 241 -11.28 -3.73 -14.89
CA SER A 241 -11.06 -2.89 -16.07
C SER A 241 -10.96 -1.40 -15.72
N SER A 242 -11.11 -1.04 -14.45
CA SER A 242 -11.00 0.33 -13.93
C SER A 242 -10.44 0.34 -12.51
N PHE A 243 -10.02 1.52 -12.06
CA PHE A 243 -9.62 1.73 -10.67
C PHE A 243 -10.75 1.37 -9.69
N GLU A 244 -11.95 1.91 -9.95
CA GLU A 244 -13.13 1.68 -9.10
C GLU A 244 -13.46 0.19 -8.94
N GLU A 245 -13.47 -0.54 -10.06
CA GLU A 245 -13.74 -1.98 -10.05
C GLU A 245 -12.68 -2.74 -9.25
N ALA A 246 -11.39 -2.39 -9.40
CA ALA A 246 -10.30 -3.03 -8.66
C ALA A 246 -10.47 -2.85 -7.14
N ILE A 247 -10.75 -1.63 -6.69
CA ILE A 247 -10.95 -1.31 -5.26
C ILE A 247 -12.17 -2.03 -4.70
N LEU A 248 -13.29 -2.00 -5.42
CA LEU A 248 -14.51 -2.66 -4.94
C LEU A 248 -14.36 -4.19 -4.92
N LEU A 249 -13.64 -4.79 -5.88
CA LEU A 249 -13.31 -6.22 -5.83
C LEU A 249 -12.48 -6.55 -4.58
N ALA A 250 -11.43 -5.78 -4.30
CA ALA A 250 -10.56 -5.97 -3.15
C ALA A 250 -11.31 -5.82 -1.82
N ALA A 251 -12.01 -4.71 -1.61
CA ALA A 251 -12.76 -4.43 -0.38
C ALA A 251 -13.82 -5.49 -0.08
N ASN A 252 -14.54 -5.95 -1.11
CA ASN A 252 -15.56 -6.99 -0.97
C ASN A 252 -14.99 -8.41 -0.73
N LEU A 253 -13.67 -8.57 -0.62
CA LEU A 253 -13.09 -9.81 -0.09
C LEU A 253 -13.27 -9.94 1.43
N GLY A 254 -13.51 -8.82 2.14
CA GLY A 254 -13.67 -8.83 3.59
C GLY A 254 -12.36 -9.13 4.34
N ASP A 255 -12.43 -9.57 5.59
CA ASP A 255 -11.31 -9.86 6.48
C ASP A 255 -10.44 -8.60 6.66
N ASP A 256 -9.23 -8.52 6.13
CA ASP A 256 -8.33 -7.37 6.15
C ASP A 256 -8.57 -6.48 4.90
N ALA A 257 -9.79 -5.96 4.81
CA ALA A 257 -10.33 -5.38 3.58
C ALA A 257 -9.71 -4.02 3.23
N ASP A 258 -9.40 -3.19 4.21
CA ASP A 258 -8.73 -1.90 4.05
C ASP A 258 -7.31 -2.08 3.51
N THR A 259 -6.50 -2.92 4.14
CA THR A 259 -5.14 -3.20 3.70
C THR A 259 -5.11 -3.82 2.30
N VAL A 260 -5.99 -4.81 2.00
CA VAL A 260 -6.03 -5.39 0.66
C VAL A 260 -6.44 -4.36 -0.39
N ALA A 261 -7.41 -3.49 -0.07
CA ALA A 261 -7.83 -2.43 -0.97
C ALA A 261 -6.76 -1.32 -1.10
N ALA A 262 -6.03 -0.98 -0.02
CA ALA A 262 -4.91 -0.04 -0.07
C ALA A 262 -3.77 -0.55 -0.95
N ILE A 263 -3.36 -1.82 -0.80
CA ILE A 263 -2.35 -2.45 -1.67
C ILE A 263 -2.84 -2.48 -3.13
N THR A 264 -4.09 -2.86 -3.37
CA THR A 264 -4.71 -2.83 -4.71
C THR A 264 -4.67 -1.43 -5.29
N GLY A 265 -4.98 -0.42 -4.47
CA GLY A 265 -5.03 0.99 -4.86
C GLY A 265 -3.68 1.55 -5.30
N GLN A 266 -2.58 1.12 -4.69
CA GLN A 266 -1.22 1.51 -5.11
C GLN A 266 -0.98 1.15 -6.58
N LEU A 267 -1.22 -0.09 -6.96
CA LEU A 267 -0.96 -0.58 -8.31
C LEU A 267 -2.04 -0.11 -9.31
N ALA A 268 -3.31 -0.19 -8.93
CA ALA A 268 -4.39 0.32 -9.78
C ALA A 268 -4.26 1.82 -10.04
N GLY A 269 -3.90 2.60 -9.01
CA GLY A 269 -3.64 4.02 -9.14
C GLY A 269 -2.46 4.34 -10.06
N ALA A 270 -1.37 3.55 -9.99
CA ALA A 270 -0.25 3.68 -10.92
C ALA A 270 -0.63 3.35 -12.37
N LEU A 271 -1.51 2.37 -12.58
CA LEU A 271 -1.95 1.94 -13.91
C LEU A 271 -2.97 2.89 -14.55
N TYR A 272 -3.94 3.36 -13.78
CA TYR A 272 -5.06 4.17 -14.28
C TYR A 272 -4.85 5.68 -14.07
N GLY A 273 -3.82 6.08 -13.30
CA GLY A 273 -3.55 7.47 -12.94
C GLY A 273 -4.53 8.03 -11.89
N ALA A 274 -4.20 9.17 -11.29
CA ALA A 274 -5.10 9.93 -10.44
C ALA A 274 -6.38 10.34 -11.18
N SER A 275 -6.25 10.59 -12.50
CA SER A 275 -7.37 10.89 -13.39
C SER A 275 -8.36 9.72 -13.54
N GLY A 276 -7.94 8.48 -13.31
CA GLY A 276 -8.78 7.28 -13.33
C GLY A 276 -9.52 7.01 -12.02
N ILE A 277 -9.16 7.68 -10.93
CA ILE A 277 -9.86 7.57 -9.65
C ILE A 277 -11.18 8.34 -9.71
N PRO A 278 -12.34 7.75 -9.30
CA PRO A 278 -13.62 8.46 -9.30
C PRO A 278 -13.55 9.82 -8.62
N GLY A 279 -14.01 10.88 -9.30
CA GLY A 279 -13.93 12.24 -8.76
C GLY A 279 -14.61 12.39 -7.40
N HIS A 280 -15.77 11.75 -7.21
CA HIS A 280 -16.50 11.80 -5.94
C HIS A 280 -15.78 11.08 -4.79
N TRP A 281 -14.87 10.14 -5.04
CA TRP A 281 -14.01 9.54 -4.03
C TRP A 281 -12.85 10.48 -3.68
N ARG A 282 -12.22 11.09 -4.69
CA ARG A 282 -11.16 12.09 -4.47
C ARG A 282 -11.68 13.29 -3.67
N ASP A 283 -12.87 13.80 -4.00
CA ASP A 283 -13.49 14.94 -3.31
C ASP A 283 -13.84 14.66 -1.84
N ARG A 284 -14.05 13.39 -1.47
CA ARG A 284 -14.31 12.95 -0.10
C ARG A 284 -13.04 12.62 0.67
N LEU A 285 -11.94 12.30 0.00
CA LEU A 285 -10.73 11.80 0.63
C LEU A 285 -10.14 12.85 1.58
N ALA A 286 -9.94 12.46 2.83
CA ALA A 286 -9.24 13.30 3.79
C ALA A 286 -7.79 13.57 3.32
N TRP A 287 -7.35 14.83 3.41
CA TRP A 287 -6.01 15.27 3.02
C TRP A 287 -5.66 15.04 1.55
N HIS A 288 -6.67 15.06 0.67
CA HIS A 288 -6.48 14.85 -0.77
C HIS A 288 -5.34 15.72 -1.35
N ASP A 289 -5.36 17.03 -1.08
CA ASP A 289 -4.40 17.98 -1.66
C ASP A 289 -2.97 17.77 -1.09
N GLU A 290 -2.87 17.40 0.18
CA GLU A 290 -1.60 17.07 0.84
C GLU A 290 -1.01 15.77 0.27
N ILE A 291 -1.85 14.76 0.02
CA ILE A 291 -1.41 13.49 -0.58
C ILE A 291 -0.97 13.70 -2.03
N GLU A 292 -1.72 14.48 -2.81
CA GLU A 292 -1.34 14.86 -4.19
C GLU A 292 0.00 15.61 -4.21
N THR A 293 0.17 16.59 -3.33
CA THR A 293 1.42 17.35 -3.21
C THR A 293 2.59 16.43 -2.85
N LEU A 294 2.44 15.58 -1.84
CA LEU A 294 3.48 14.64 -1.43
C LEU A 294 3.89 13.68 -2.56
N ALA A 295 2.92 13.21 -3.37
CA ALA A 295 3.23 12.32 -4.50
C ALA A 295 4.08 13.03 -5.56
N LEU A 296 3.82 14.30 -5.84
CA LEU A 296 4.61 15.12 -6.76
C LEU A 296 6.00 15.43 -6.20
N ASP A 297 6.10 15.74 -4.91
CA ASP A 297 7.39 15.99 -4.24
C ASP A 297 8.27 14.72 -4.22
N LEU A 298 7.66 13.54 -4.00
CA LEU A 298 8.35 12.25 -4.07
C LEU A 298 8.91 11.95 -5.47
N LEU A 299 8.15 12.26 -6.51
CA LEU A 299 8.59 12.05 -7.90
C LEU A 299 9.76 12.97 -8.26
N GLY A 300 9.83 14.14 -7.62
CA GLY A 300 10.85 15.17 -7.86
C GLY A 300 10.70 15.87 -9.22
N GLU A 301 11.42 16.97 -9.37
CA GLU A 301 11.55 17.60 -10.68
C GLU A 301 12.41 16.70 -11.59
N GLY A 302 11.91 16.39 -12.81
CA GLY A 302 12.58 15.52 -13.79
C GLY A 302 13.78 16.15 -14.45
#